data_8ba43070eee43478b7459d5329c714d2
#
_entry.id   8ba43070eee43478b7459d5329c714d2
#
_cell.length_a   1.000
_cell.length_b   1.000
_cell.length_c   1.000
_cell.angle_alpha   90.00
_cell.angle_beta   90.00
_cell.angle_gamma   90.00
#
_symmetry.space_group_name_H-M   'P 1'
#
loop_
_entity.id
_entity.type
_entity.pdbx_description
1 polymer ?
#
loop_
_entity_poly.entity_id
_entity_poly.type
_entity_poly.pdbx_seq_one_letter_code
_entity_poly.pdbx_strand_id
1 'polypeptide(L)'
;MNALDTTGLRIRQAVRALVVDPDQRVLLVRFEFPAGTRWALPGGGLEPGETAHDGLRREMLEEIGLADPVIGAHLWNRLHVIAFINMPFDGQREQIHEVFAPDGFEPNPQFSWAQLNAEHLYEIRWWTLAELAASDATFVPRSLPALFAQHLATGPPESPIDVEV
;
A
#
# COMPACT_ATOMS: atom_id res chain seq x y z
N MET A 1 -22.17 -6.82 -5.15
CA MET A 1 -21.64 -6.76 -3.77
C MET A 1 -22.19 -5.51 -3.11
N ASN A 2 -22.92 -5.65 -2.02
CA ASN A 2 -23.41 -4.48 -1.31
C ASN A 2 -22.24 -3.77 -0.65
N ALA A 3 -22.13 -2.46 -0.89
CA ALA A 3 -21.16 -1.63 -0.19
C ALA A 3 -21.41 -1.75 1.33
N LEU A 4 -20.35 -1.93 2.11
CA LEU A 4 -20.45 -1.94 3.55
C LEU A 4 -21.01 -0.58 4.02
N ASP A 5 -22.06 -0.61 4.82
CA ASP A 5 -22.59 0.60 5.44
C ASP A 5 -21.61 1.09 6.51
N THR A 6 -20.99 2.24 6.25
CA THR A 6 -20.04 2.89 7.16
C THR A 6 -20.66 4.06 7.92
N THR A 7 -22.00 4.18 7.90
CA THR A 7 -22.71 5.26 8.60
C THR A 7 -22.36 5.25 10.09
N GLY A 8 -21.92 6.38 10.62
CA GLY A 8 -21.53 6.53 12.02
C GLY A 8 -20.14 6.00 12.39
N LEU A 9 -19.41 5.37 11.45
CA LEU A 9 -18.04 4.94 11.67
C LEU A 9 -17.03 6.04 11.30
N ARG A 10 -15.95 6.10 12.07
CA ARG A 10 -14.82 7.01 11.79
C ARG A 10 -13.83 6.28 10.90
N ILE A 11 -13.91 6.53 9.60
CA ILE A 11 -13.08 5.86 8.60
C ILE A 11 -11.88 6.73 8.24
N ARG A 12 -10.67 6.23 8.54
CA ARG A 12 -9.42 6.86 8.16
C ARG A 12 -9.25 6.79 6.65
N GLN A 13 -8.90 7.93 6.03
CA GLN A 13 -8.54 7.96 4.61
C GLN A 13 -7.05 7.72 4.47
N ALA A 14 -6.68 6.83 3.57
CA ALA A 14 -5.29 6.43 3.34
C ALA A 14 -5.00 6.26 1.86
N VAL A 15 -3.71 6.32 1.52
CA VAL A 15 -3.20 6.08 0.18
C VAL A 15 -2.11 5.02 0.23
N ARG A 16 -2.05 4.17 -0.79
CA ARG A 16 -1.02 3.16 -0.96
C ARG A 16 -0.50 3.17 -2.39
N ALA A 17 0.72 2.70 -2.56
CA ALA A 17 1.36 2.62 -3.87
C ALA A 17 1.60 1.18 -4.30
N LEU A 18 1.16 0.82 -5.49
CA LEU A 18 1.70 -0.33 -6.20
C LEU A 18 2.97 0.16 -6.91
N VAL A 19 4.12 0.04 -6.23
CA VAL A 19 5.41 0.50 -6.75
C VAL A 19 6.00 -0.58 -7.62
N VAL A 20 6.13 -0.30 -8.91
CA VAL A 20 6.62 -1.25 -9.92
C VAL A 20 7.89 -0.69 -10.56
N ASP A 21 8.90 -1.54 -10.71
CA ASP A 21 10.13 -1.19 -11.38
C ASP A 21 10.17 -1.69 -12.84
N PRO A 22 11.20 -1.30 -13.65
CA PRO A 22 11.35 -1.80 -15.03
C PRO A 22 11.50 -3.31 -15.16
N ASP A 23 11.92 -4.00 -14.10
CA ASP A 23 12.04 -5.47 -14.07
C ASP A 23 10.74 -6.17 -13.66
N GLN A 24 9.61 -5.42 -13.62
CA GLN A 24 8.29 -5.92 -13.23
C GLN A 24 8.25 -6.52 -11.82
N ARG A 25 9.02 -5.95 -10.90
CA ARG A 25 8.96 -6.27 -9.48
C ARG A 25 8.08 -5.27 -8.75
N VAL A 26 7.46 -5.70 -7.66
CA VAL A 26 6.68 -4.84 -6.76
C VAL A 26 7.42 -4.66 -5.44
N LEU A 27 7.40 -3.43 -4.92
CA LEU A 27 8.00 -3.11 -3.62
C LEU A 27 6.96 -3.25 -2.52
N LEU A 28 7.25 -4.09 -1.54
CA LEU A 28 6.39 -4.30 -0.38
C LEU A 28 7.13 -3.95 0.91
N VAL A 29 6.36 -3.58 1.91
CA VAL A 29 6.82 -3.33 3.27
C VAL A 29 6.28 -4.40 4.20
N ARG A 30 7.10 -4.81 5.18
CA ARG A 30 6.70 -5.82 6.15
C ARG A 30 6.34 -5.17 7.47
N PHE A 31 5.10 -5.39 7.88
CA PHE A 31 4.59 -5.02 9.18
C PHE A 31 4.59 -6.21 10.13
N GLU A 32 4.91 -5.94 11.39
CA GLU A 32 4.79 -6.90 12.48
C GLU A 32 3.78 -6.39 13.50
N PHE A 33 2.67 -7.11 13.62
CA PHE A 33 1.61 -6.83 14.59
C PHE A 33 1.49 -8.00 15.59
N PRO A 34 0.85 -7.80 16.75
CA PRO A 34 0.57 -8.91 17.67
C PRO A 34 -0.18 -10.07 17.00
N ALA A 35 -1.03 -9.79 16.01
CA ALA A 35 -1.77 -10.79 15.23
C ALA A 35 -0.93 -11.50 14.16
N GLY A 36 0.31 -11.09 13.93
CA GLY A 36 1.23 -11.70 12.97
C GLY A 36 1.84 -10.73 11.97
N THR A 37 2.67 -11.30 11.09
CA THR A 37 3.39 -10.56 10.07
C THR A 37 2.53 -10.35 8.83
N ARG A 38 2.65 -9.18 8.20
CA ARG A 38 1.94 -8.82 6.97
C ARG A 38 2.90 -8.14 6.00
N TRP A 39 2.84 -8.53 4.73
CA TRP A 39 3.47 -7.80 3.64
C TRP A 39 2.41 -6.95 2.94
N ALA A 40 2.65 -5.67 2.85
CA ALA A 40 1.67 -4.71 2.36
C ALA A 40 2.29 -3.71 1.38
N LEU A 41 1.44 -3.02 0.65
CA LEU A 41 1.84 -1.89 -0.19
C LEU A 41 2.27 -0.72 0.71
N PRO A 42 3.36 0.00 0.37
CA PRO A 42 3.76 1.18 1.12
C PRO A 42 2.73 2.30 1.02
N GLY A 43 2.65 3.12 2.04
CA GLY A 43 1.72 4.24 2.15
C GLY A 43 1.17 4.39 3.55
N GLY A 44 0.22 5.28 3.73
CA GLY A 44 -0.36 5.56 5.04
C GLY A 44 -1.54 6.51 4.99
N GLY A 45 -1.95 6.98 6.15
CA GLY A 45 -3.08 7.89 6.30
C GLY A 45 -2.82 9.28 5.74
N LEU A 46 -3.88 9.86 5.18
CA LEU A 46 -3.85 11.26 4.75
C LEU A 46 -3.86 12.19 5.96
N GLU A 47 -3.09 13.25 5.88
CA GLU A 47 -3.15 14.36 6.82
C GLU A 47 -4.33 15.30 6.49
N PRO A 48 -4.84 16.09 7.46
CA PRO A 48 -5.93 17.00 7.21
C PRO A 48 -5.65 17.96 6.03
N GLY A 49 -6.56 18.00 5.06
CA GLY A 49 -6.44 18.87 3.87
C GLY A 49 -5.50 18.34 2.78
N GLU A 50 -4.87 17.20 2.99
CA GLU A 50 -3.96 16.58 2.03
C GLU A 50 -4.73 15.88 0.92
N THR A 51 -4.33 16.08 -0.34
CA THR A 51 -4.87 15.28 -1.46
C THR A 51 -4.26 13.90 -1.46
N ALA A 52 -4.90 12.95 -2.17
CA ALA A 52 -4.35 11.60 -2.31
C ALA A 52 -2.94 11.61 -2.92
N HIS A 53 -2.69 12.41 -3.96
CA HIS A 53 -1.38 12.52 -4.59
C HIS A 53 -0.32 13.14 -3.66
N ASP A 54 -0.69 14.17 -2.90
CA ASP A 54 0.24 14.81 -1.95
C ASP A 54 0.62 13.84 -0.82
N GLY A 55 -0.37 13.12 -0.29
CA GLY A 55 -0.13 12.09 0.73
C GLY A 55 0.73 10.97 0.19
N LEU A 56 0.50 10.54 -1.04
CA LEU A 56 1.29 9.50 -1.67
C LEU A 56 2.75 9.94 -1.87
N ARG A 57 3.01 11.17 -2.31
CA ARG A 57 4.38 11.72 -2.42
C ARG A 57 5.08 11.76 -1.07
N ARG A 58 4.38 12.21 -0.04
CA ARG A 58 4.91 12.28 1.32
C ARG A 58 5.27 10.88 1.84
N GLU A 59 4.34 9.92 1.72
CA GLU A 59 4.55 8.55 2.19
C GLU A 59 5.68 7.84 1.43
N MET A 60 5.79 8.04 0.12
CA MET A 60 6.86 7.44 -0.69
C MET A 60 8.25 7.96 -0.25
N LEU A 61 8.36 9.23 0.09
CA LEU A 61 9.60 9.77 0.61
C LEU A 61 9.92 9.24 2.02
N GLU A 62 8.95 9.26 2.91
CA GLU A 62 9.11 8.85 4.31
C GLU A 62 9.46 7.37 4.45
N GLU A 63 8.69 6.50 3.79
CA GLU A 63 8.80 5.04 3.97
C GLU A 63 9.84 4.38 3.08
N ILE A 64 10.02 4.83 1.85
CA ILE A 64 10.92 4.15 0.90
C ILE A 64 12.00 5.05 0.29
N GLY A 65 11.97 6.35 0.56
CA GLY A 65 12.97 7.29 0.04
C GLY A 65 12.82 7.62 -1.43
N LEU A 66 11.64 7.41 -2.00
CA LEU A 66 11.35 7.76 -3.39
C LEU A 66 10.88 9.21 -3.45
N ALA A 67 11.78 10.12 -3.82
CA ALA A 67 11.47 11.52 -4.10
C ALA A 67 10.87 11.65 -5.49
N ASP A 68 9.90 12.56 -5.65
CA ASP A 68 9.24 12.84 -6.94
C ASP A 68 8.73 11.59 -7.65
N PRO A 69 7.88 10.76 -7.01
CA PRO A 69 7.38 9.54 -7.63
C PRO A 69 6.55 9.86 -8.88
N VAL A 70 6.72 9.04 -9.92
CA VAL A 70 5.84 9.07 -11.10
C VAL A 70 4.58 8.30 -10.75
N ILE A 71 3.48 9.03 -10.50
CA ILE A 71 2.20 8.45 -10.11
C ILE A 71 1.39 8.15 -11.37
N GLY A 72 0.97 6.91 -11.52
CA GLY A 72 0.11 6.44 -12.58
C GLY A 72 -1.36 6.41 -12.19
N ALA A 73 -2.08 5.42 -12.70
CA ALA A 73 -3.53 5.31 -12.51
C ALA A 73 -3.92 4.97 -11.07
N HIS A 74 -5.09 5.44 -10.64
CA HIS A 74 -5.77 4.94 -9.46
C HIS A 74 -6.36 3.56 -9.80
N LEU A 75 -5.81 2.51 -9.18
CA LEU A 75 -6.08 1.13 -9.56
C LEU A 75 -7.21 0.51 -8.76
N TRP A 76 -7.09 0.59 -7.44
CA TRP A 76 -7.98 -0.14 -6.52
C TRP A 76 -8.41 0.72 -5.36
N ASN A 77 -9.56 0.35 -4.77
CA ASN A 77 -10.01 0.82 -3.47
C ASN A 77 -10.11 -0.37 -2.53
N ARG A 78 -9.80 -0.15 -1.27
CA ARG A 78 -9.93 -1.16 -0.22
C ARG A 78 -10.54 -0.52 1.01
N LEU A 79 -11.59 -1.14 1.54
CA LEU A 79 -12.21 -0.72 2.79
C LEU A 79 -12.01 -1.82 3.82
N HIS A 80 -11.34 -1.50 4.91
CA HIS A 80 -11.13 -2.39 6.04
C HIS A 80 -11.76 -1.81 7.30
N VAL A 81 -12.87 -2.40 7.74
CA VAL A 81 -13.55 -1.99 8.97
C VAL A 81 -12.96 -2.79 10.14
N ILE A 82 -12.08 -2.14 10.89
CA ILE A 82 -11.40 -2.68 12.07
C ILE A 82 -10.98 -1.53 12.98
N ALA A 83 -11.18 -1.70 14.28
CA ALA A 83 -10.71 -0.71 15.24
C ALA A 83 -9.18 -0.64 15.28
N PHE A 84 -8.66 0.58 15.23
CA PHE A 84 -7.22 0.83 15.36
C PHE A 84 -6.82 0.92 16.83
N ILE A 85 -5.69 0.29 17.16
CA ILE A 85 -5.09 0.43 18.49
C ILE A 85 -4.51 1.83 18.60
N ASN A 86 -4.89 2.57 19.64
CA ASN A 86 -4.40 3.93 19.93
C ASN A 86 -4.74 5.00 18.88
N MET A 87 -5.69 4.74 17.99
CA MET A 87 -6.20 5.73 17.03
C MET A 87 -7.72 5.78 17.06
N PRO A 88 -8.32 6.96 16.87
CA PRO A 88 -9.78 7.14 16.98
C PRO A 88 -10.53 6.73 15.70
N PHE A 89 -10.13 5.63 15.07
CA PHE A 89 -10.73 5.14 13.84
C PHE A 89 -11.32 3.75 14.00
N ASP A 90 -12.43 3.53 13.30
CA ASP A 90 -13.17 2.28 13.29
C ASP A 90 -12.89 1.47 12.00
N GLY A 91 -12.12 2.03 11.09
CA GLY A 91 -11.72 1.41 9.85
C GLY A 91 -10.86 2.33 8.98
N GLN A 92 -10.46 1.83 7.82
CA GLN A 92 -9.62 2.54 6.87
C GLN A 92 -10.11 2.30 5.44
N ARG A 93 -10.21 3.38 4.68
CA ARG A 93 -10.42 3.33 3.24
C ARG A 93 -9.14 3.73 2.54
N GLU A 94 -8.62 2.85 1.71
CA GLU A 94 -7.38 3.04 0.97
C GLU A 94 -7.68 3.28 -0.51
N GLN A 95 -7.00 4.27 -1.09
CA GLN A 95 -6.84 4.40 -2.53
C GLN A 95 -5.47 3.85 -2.90
N ILE A 96 -5.42 2.93 -3.85
CA ILE A 96 -4.17 2.32 -4.30
C ILE A 96 -3.85 2.83 -5.71
N HIS A 97 -2.72 3.51 -5.84
CA HIS A 97 -2.24 4.07 -7.10
C HIS A 97 -1.01 3.33 -7.59
N GLU A 98 -0.88 3.22 -8.91
CA GLU A 98 0.36 2.79 -9.54
C GLU A 98 1.44 3.85 -9.34
N VAL A 99 2.64 3.42 -9.00
CA VAL A 99 3.83 4.28 -8.91
C VAL A 99 4.97 3.59 -9.63
N PHE A 100 5.61 4.32 -10.53
CA PHE A 100 6.74 3.80 -11.29
C PHE A 100 8.05 4.18 -10.60
N ALA A 101 8.82 3.18 -10.19
CA ALA A 101 10.16 3.40 -9.69
C ALA A 101 11.15 3.48 -10.86
N PRO A 102 12.13 4.39 -10.80
CA PRO A 102 13.16 4.45 -11.81
C PRO A 102 14.04 3.20 -11.79
N ASP A 103 14.70 2.92 -12.91
CA ASP A 103 15.68 1.83 -13.00
C ASP A 103 16.76 1.97 -11.94
N GLY A 104 17.09 0.88 -11.26
CA GLY A 104 18.13 0.87 -10.22
C GLY A 104 17.72 1.51 -8.89
N PHE A 105 16.46 1.91 -8.74
CA PHE A 105 15.98 2.45 -7.46
C PHE A 105 16.10 1.40 -6.34
N GLU A 106 16.78 1.81 -5.25
CA GLU A 106 16.85 1.03 -4.02
C GLU A 106 16.23 1.82 -2.87
N PRO A 107 15.39 1.18 -2.04
CA PRO A 107 14.75 1.87 -0.92
C PRO A 107 15.78 2.46 0.05
N ASN A 108 15.57 3.72 0.39
CA ASN A 108 16.35 4.43 1.39
C ASN A 108 15.42 5.41 2.13
N PRO A 109 14.67 4.93 3.12
CA PRO A 109 13.67 5.73 3.81
C PRO A 109 14.21 7.05 4.35
N GLN A 110 13.41 8.11 4.27
CA GLN A 110 13.70 9.37 4.96
C GLN A 110 13.53 9.20 6.48
N PHE A 111 12.52 8.45 6.88
CA PHE A 111 12.34 8.09 8.29
C PHE A 111 13.46 7.16 8.76
N SER A 112 13.89 7.34 10.00
CA SER A 112 14.79 6.40 10.66
C SER A 112 14.09 5.05 10.90
N TRP A 113 14.87 3.99 11.04
CA TRP A 113 14.29 2.69 11.40
C TRP A 113 13.57 2.71 12.74
N ALA A 114 13.99 3.55 13.69
CA ALA A 114 13.26 3.74 14.93
C ALA A 114 11.85 4.32 14.70
N GLN A 115 11.73 5.29 13.78
CA GLN A 115 10.44 5.86 13.41
C GLN A 115 9.56 4.84 12.66
N LEU A 116 10.13 4.11 11.70
CA LEU A 116 9.42 3.06 10.96
C LEU A 116 8.96 1.94 11.89
N ASN A 117 9.83 1.48 12.80
CA ASN A 117 9.49 0.45 13.78
C ASN A 117 8.39 0.90 14.74
N ALA A 118 8.33 2.18 15.07
CA ALA A 118 7.23 2.74 15.86
C ALA A 118 5.88 2.62 15.13
N GLU A 119 5.89 2.56 13.81
CA GLU A 119 4.74 2.31 12.95
C GLU A 119 4.58 0.82 12.59
N HIS A 120 5.30 -0.07 13.25
CA HIS A 120 5.32 -1.52 13.01
C HIS A 120 5.93 -1.97 11.68
N LEU A 121 6.63 -1.10 10.96
CA LEU A 121 7.31 -1.42 9.71
C LEU A 121 8.76 -1.81 10.00
N TYR A 122 9.18 -3.00 9.53
CA TYR A 122 10.48 -3.60 9.85
C TYR A 122 11.33 -3.99 8.66
N GLU A 123 10.76 -4.08 7.46
CA GLU A 123 11.49 -4.49 6.27
C GLU A 123 10.85 -3.91 5.01
N ILE A 124 11.68 -3.66 3.99
CA ILE A 124 11.26 -3.22 2.66
C ILE A 124 11.95 -4.15 1.68
N ARG A 125 11.18 -4.73 0.74
CA ARG A 125 11.72 -5.71 -0.18
C ARG A 125 11.04 -5.67 -1.53
N TRP A 126 11.84 -5.84 -2.58
CA TRP A 126 11.34 -6.12 -3.92
C TRP A 126 10.89 -7.58 -4.04
N TRP A 127 9.74 -7.77 -4.68
CA TRP A 127 9.18 -9.08 -4.96
C TRP A 127 8.90 -9.24 -6.44
N THR A 128 9.33 -10.38 -7.01
CA THR A 128 8.86 -10.80 -8.33
C THR A 128 7.49 -11.46 -8.22
N LEU A 129 6.75 -11.53 -9.34
CA LEU A 129 5.48 -12.26 -9.37
C LEU A 129 5.67 -13.73 -8.98
N ALA A 130 6.75 -14.36 -9.43
CA ALA A 130 7.06 -15.75 -9.09
C ALA A 130 7.28 -15.94 -7.59
N GLU A 131 8.00 -15.03 -6.95
CA GLU A 131 8.20 -15.05 -5.48
C GLU A 131 6.88 -14.87 -4.73
N LEU A 132 6.02 -13.95 -5.17
CA LEU A 132 4.68 -13.77 -4.58
C LEU A 132 3.84 -15.04 -4.68
N ALA A 133 3.83 -15.66 -5.86
CA ALA A 133 3.05 -16.86 -6.12
C ALA A 133 3.54 -18.08 -5.32
N ALA A 134 4.84 -18.17 -5.05
CA ALA A 134 5.46 -19.28 -4.32
C ALA A 134 5.46 -19.09 -2.80
N SER A 135 5.17 -17.89 -2.30
CA SER A 135 5.24 -17.55 -0.88
C SER A 135 3.96 -17.93 -0.13
N ASP A 136 4.11 -18.39 1.11
CA ASP A 136 3.02 -18.58 2.06
C ASP A 136 2.80 -17.35 2.98
N ALA A 137 3.48 -16.25 2.71
CA ALA A 137 3.32 -15.01 3.46
C ALA A 137 1.89 -14.47 3.34
N THR A 138 1.48 -13.75 4.36
CA THR A 138 0.20 -13.02 4.33
C THR A 138 0.39 -11.66 3.68
N PHE A 139 -0.27 -11.45 2.55
CA PHE A 139 -0.27 -10.18 1.83
C PHE A 139 -1.50 -9.36 2.18
N VAL A 140 -1.37 -8.04 2.04
CA VAL A 140 -2.47 -7.09 2.21
C VAL A 140 -2.50 -6.14 1.00
N PRO A 141 -3.56 -6.17 0.17
CA PRO A 141 -4.71 -7.07 0.23
C PRO A 141 -4.32 -8.54 0.03
N ARG A 142 -5.13 -9.47 0.51
CA ARG A 142 -4.82 -10.91 0.43
C ARG A 142 -4.66 -11.41 -0.99
N SER A 143 -5.43 -10.82 -1.91
CA SER A 143 -5.39 -11.14 -3.34
C SER A 143 -4.24 -10.47 -4.10
N LEU A 144 -3.32 -9.79 -3.42
CA LEU A 144 -2.23 -9.03 -4.07
C LEU A 144 -1.47 -9.83 -5.13
N PRO A 145 -1.08 -11.11 -4.93
CA PRO A 145 -0.42 -11.86 -5.99
C PRO A 145 -1.24 -11.95 -7.28
N ALA A 146 -2.53 -12.24 -7.17
CA ALA A 146 -3.44 -12.32 -8.32
C ALA A 146 -3.69 -10.95 -8.96
N LEU A 147 -3.88 -9.92 -8.15
CA LEU A 147 -4.06 -8.54 -8.62
C LEU A 147 -2.83 -8.04 -9.38
N PHE A 148 -1.64 -8.33 -8.85
CA PHE A 148 -0.38 -7.95 -9.51
C PHE A 148 -0.17 -8.69 -10.82
N ALA A 149 -0.46 -10.00 -10.85
CA ALA A 149 -0.41 -10.79 -12.08
C ALA A 149 -1.35 -10.21 -13.16
N GLN A 150 -2.57 -9.85 -12.80
CA GLN A 150 -3.53 -9.24 -13.71
C GLN A 150 -3.04 -7.87 -14.19
N HIS A 151 -2.51 -7.05 -13.28
CA HIS A 151 -1.96 -5.73 -13.63
C HIS A 151 -0.81 -5.83 -14.64
N LEU A 152 0.12 -6.77 -14.44
CA LEU A 152 1.22 -6.99 -15.40
C LEU A 152 0.72 -7.49 -16.75
N ALA A 153 -0.36 -8.27 -16.77
CA ALA A 153 -0.91 -8.84 -18.01
C ALA A 153 -1.75 -7.85 -18.81
N THR A 154 -2.58 -7.03 -18.15
CA THR A 154 -3.61 -6.21 -18.80
C THR A 154 -3.49 -4.71 -18.53
N GLY A 155 -2.58 -4.28 -17.69
CA GLY A 155 -2.44 -2.88 -17.29
C GLY A 155 -3.55 -2.42 -16.33
N PRO A 156 -3.65 -1.09 -16.10
CA PRO A 156 -4.63 -0.55 -15.18
C PRO A 156 -6.07 -0.75 -15.67
N PRO A 157 -7.05 -0.89 -14.75
CA PRO A 157 -8.46 -0.93 -15.12
C PRO A 157 -8.91 0.45 -15.65
N GLU A 158 -10.03 0.48 -16.41
CA GLU A 158 -10.61 1.74 -16.91
C GLU A 158 -11.05 2.67 -15.77
N SER A 159 -11.49 2.11 -14.67
CA SER A 159 -11.81 2.82 -13.43
C SER A 159 -11.40 1.98 -12.22
N PRO A 160 -11.15 2.62 -11.06
CA PRO A 160 -10.74 1.89 -9.87
C PRO A 160 -11.74 0.81 -9.49
N ILE A 161 -11.24 -0.37 -9.12
CA ILE A 161 -12.06 -1.48 -8.66
C ILE A 161 -11.93 -1.68 -7.15
N ASP A 162 -13.01 -2.11 -6.51
CA ASP A 162 -12.99 -2.45 -5.11
C ASP A 162 -12.38 -3.84 -4.92
N VAL A 163 -11.39 -3.92 -4.06
CA VAL A 163 -10.73 -5.18 -3.72
C VAL A 163 -11.04 -5.59 -2.30
N GLU A 164 -10.92 -6.88 -2.01
CA GLU A 164 -11.19 -7.43 -0.70
C GLU A 164 -10.16 -7.02 0.36
N VAL A 165 -10.51 -7.21 1.60
CA VAL A 165 -9.68 -6.93 2.77
C VAL A 165 -8.46 -7.85 2.86
#